data_70f5cbeae895b61f7835e58710c1b680
#
_entry.id   70f5cbeae895b61f7835e58710c1b680
#
_cell.length_a   1.000
_cell.length_b   1.000
_cell.length_c   1.000
_cell.angle_alpha   90.00
_cell.angle_beta   90.00
_cell.angle_gamma   90.00
#
_symmetry.space_group_name_H-M   'P 1'
#
loop_
_entity.id
_entity.type
_entity.pdbx_description
1 polymer ?
#
loop_
_entity_poly.entity_id
_entity_poly.type
_entity_poly.pdbx_seq_one_letter_code
_entity_poly.pdbx_strand_id
1 'polypeptide(L)'
;MKKVLFLLLLIGTTFTVSISASVNIPLNDGWLFNRGFQASSGMTKVNLPHTWNAEDGMFGNTDYYRGLCNYTRKLQLPIQYQGKRIFLKVGAAQTVADVFVDHHFVTQHKGGYTAFVAELTDFIKPGKESTLEIRVNNAPTMDIAPICGDFNIFGGL
;
A
#
# COMPACT_ATOMS: atom_id res chain seq x y z
N MET A 1 9.40 -13.47 76.81
CA MET A 1 9.65 -14.00 75.48
C MET A 1 8.70 -13.28 74.52
N LYS A 2 9.18 -12.30 73.74
CA LYS A 2 8.38 -11.53 72.80
C LYS A 2 8.47 -12.22 71.39
N LYS A 3 7.35 -12.70 70.90
CA LYS A 3 7.26 -13.26 69.52
C LYS A 3 7.14 -12.10 68.55
N VAL A 4 8.15 -11.90 67.67
CA VAL A 4 8.12 -10.95 66.56
C VAL A 4 7.49 -11.67 65.41
N LEU A 5 6.31 -11.21 64.99
CA LEU A 5 5.59 -11.68 63.82
C LEU A 5 6.11 -10.93 62.59
N PHE A 6 6.88 -11.59 61.73
CA PHE A 6 7.35 -11.05 60.45
C PHE A 6 6.24 -11.18 59.42
N LEU A 7 5.60 -10.07 59.09
CA LEU A 7 4.61 -10.00 58.00
C LEU A 7 5.36 -9.80 56.66
N LEU A 8 5.50 -10.84 55.86
CA LEU A 8 6.06 -10.77 54.51
C LEU A 8 5.00 -10.18 53.58
N LEU A 9 5.17 -8.91 53.22
CA LEU A 9 4.32 -8.25 52.23
C LEU A 9 4.80 -8.67 50.82
N LEU A 10 4.10 -9.61 50.18
CA LEU A 10 4.36 -10.05 48.79
C LEU A 10 3.75 -9.01 47.83
N ILE A 11 4.57 -8.06 47.38
CA ILE A 11 4.15 -7.11 46.33
C ILE A 11 4.18 -7.83 45.00
N GLY A 12 3.04 -8.36 44.60
CA GLY A 12 2.83 -8.93 43.26
C GLY A 12 2.76 -7.81 42.21
N THR A 13 3.85 -7.61 41.48
CA THR A 13 3.82 -6.76 40.27
C THR A 13 3.05 -7.49 39.18
N THR A 14 1.80 -7.10 38.94
CA THR A 14 1.02 -7.57 37.82
C THR A 14 1.54 -6.88 36.56
N PHE A 15 2.30 -7.61 35.73
CA PHE A 15 2.62 -7.19 34.36
C PHE A 15 1.36 -7.27 33.52
N THR A 16 0.74 -6.14 33.22
CA THR A 16 -0.34 -6.08 32.23
C THR A 16 0.28 -6.09 30.84
N VAL A 17 0.23 -7.23 30.15
CA VAL A 17 0.57 -7.32 28.74
C VAL A 17 -0.59 -6.71 27.95
N SER A 18 -0.40 -5.51 27.44
CA SER A 18 -1.36 -4.91 26.51
C SER A 18 -1.25 -5.60 25.14
N ILE A 19 -2.17 -6.49 24.82
CA ILE A 19 -2.30 -7.07 23.48
C ILE A 19 -2.94 -5.98 22.61
N SER A 20 -2.11 -5.39 21.73
CA SER A 20 -2.63 -4.45 20.71
C SER A 20 -3.11 -5.25 19.51
N ALA A 21 -4.41 -5.21 19.25
CA ALA A 21 -4.97 -5.79 18.03
C ALA A 21 -4.61 -4.93 16.81
N SER A 22 -4.31 -5.57 15.68
CA SER A 22 -4.15 -4.88 14.41
C SER A 22 -5.51 -4.45 13.87
N VAL A 23 -5.59 -3.24 13.32
CA VAL A 23 -6.77 -2.71 12.65
C VAL A 23 -6.52 -2.68 11.15
N ASN A 24 -7.40 -3.30 10.37
CA ASN A 24 -7.35 -3.25 8.92
C ASN A 24 -8.39 -2.24 8.39
N ILE A 25 -7.94 -1.29 7.60
CA ILE A 25 -8.77 -0.28 6.96
C ILE A 25 -8.69 -0.50 5.45
N PRO A 26 -9.79 -0.89 4.78
CA PRO A 26 -9.78 -1.07 3.34
C PRO A 26 -9.58 0.28 2.63
N LEU A 27 -8.73 0.28 1.60
CA LEU A 27 -8.41 1.45 0.79
C LEU A 27 -8.79 1.26 -0.68
N ASN A 28 -9.78 0.42 -0.98
CA ASN A 28 -10.10 0.04 -2.36
C ASN A 28 -10.82 1.16 -3.14
N ASP A 29 -11.48 2.09 -2.47
CA ASP A 29 -12.30 3.10 -3.11
C ASP A 29 -11.59 4.46 -3.23
N GLY A 30 -12.05 5.27 -4.20
CA GLY A 30 -11.70 6.69 -4.26
C GLY A 30 -10.27 6.98 -4.72
N TRP A 31 -9.71 6.15 -5.57
CA TRP A 31 -8.45 6.41 -6.23
C TRP A 31 -8.64 7.28 -7.47
N LEU A 32 -7.63 8.10 -7.73
CA LEU A 32 -7.46 8.83 -8.98
C LEU A 32 -6.40 8.13 -9.80
N PHE A 33 -6.74 7.82 -11.04
CA PHE A 33 -5.88 7.08 -11.97
C PHE A 33 -5.52 7.94 -13.18
N ASN A 34 -4.28 7.86 -13.64
CA ASN A 34 -3.86 8.38 -14.94
C ASN A 34 -2.75 7.53 -15.56
N ARG A 35 -2.71 7.50 -16.91
CA ARG A 35 -1.61 6.89 -17.68
C ARG A 35 -0.47 7.90 -17.83
N GLY A 36 0.79 7.44 -17.65
CA GLY A 36 2.00 8.24 -17.83
C GLY A 36 2.27 9.24 -16.70
N PHE A 37 3.26 10.13 -16.91
CA PHE A 37 3.71 11.13 -15.95
C PHE A 37 2.86 12.41 -15.91
N GLN A 38 1.98 12.61 -16.89
CA GLN A 38 1.26 13.88 -17.02
C GLN A 38 0.04 13.91 -16.09
N ALA A 39 0.15 14.66 -15.03
CA ALA A 39 -0.96 15.01 -14.12
C ALA A 39 -2.07 15.83 -14.82
N SER A 40 -1.84 16.32 -16.03
CA SER A 40 -2.72 17.25 -16.74
C SER A 40 -3.74 16.61 -17.69
N SER A 41 -3.60 15.34 -18.05
CA SER A 41 -4.59 14.65 -18.86
C SER A 41 -5.54 13.88 -17.96
N GLY A 42 -6.62 14.54 -17.55
CA GLY A 42 -7.80 13.98 -16.90
C GLY A 42 -7.58 12.77 -15.99
N MET A 43 -7.43 12.98 -14.69
CA MET A 43 -7.48 11.88 -13.72
C MET A 43 -8.87 11.26 -13.70
N THR A 44 -8.96 9.94 -13.81
CA THR A 44 -10.20 9.18 -13.73
C THR A 44 -10.37 8.61 -12.33
N LYS A 45 -11.56 8.68 -11.76
CA LYS A 45 -11.86 7.99 -10.51
C LYS A 45 -12.02 6.49 -10.77
N VAL A 46 -11.31 5.70 -9.97
CA VAL A 46 -11.35 4.24 -10.04
C VAL A 46 -11.45 3.63 -8.64
N ASN A 47 -11.97 2.42 -8.59
CA ASN A 47 -11.92 1.56 -7.40
C ASN A 47 -11.01 0.38 -7.68
N LEU A 48 -10.36 -0.14 -6.64
CA LEU A 48 -9.50 -1.32 -6.73
C LEU A 48 -10.31 -2.60 -6.43
N PRO A 49 -10.00 -3.72 -7.09
CA PRO A 49 -8.94 -3.89 -8.09
C PRO A 49 -9.28 -3.20 -9.42
N HIS A 50 -8.28 -2.65 -10.09
CA HIS A 50 -8.43 -1.96 -11.37
C HIS A 50 -7.35 -2.37 -12.35
N THR A 51 -7.72 -2.56 -13.62
CA THR A 51 -6.79 -2.74 -14.72
C THR A 51 -7.03 -1.68 -15.79
N TRP A 52 -5.96 -1.07 -16.30
CA TRP A 52 -6.08 -0.12 -17.40
C TRP A 52 -6.13 -0.78 -18.79
N ASN A 53 -5.96 -2.11 -18.84
CA ASN A 53 -6.04 -2.89 -20.07
C ASN A 53 -7.39 -3.63 -20.22
N ALA A 54 -8.42 -3.23 -19.48
CA ALA A 54 -9.71 -3.94 -19.49
C ALA A 54 -10.36 -4.00 -20.87
N GLU A 55 -10.16 -2.97 -21.69
CA GLU A 55 -10.72 -2.85 -23.03
C GLU A 55 -9.68 -3.07 -24.15
N ASP A 56 -8.41 -3.19 -23.80
CA ASP A 56 -7.34 -3.44 -24.74
C ASP A 56 -7.52 -4.83 -25.38
N GLY A 57 -7.33 -4.94 -26.68
CA GLY A 57 -7.58 -6.17 -27.43
C GLY A 57 -9.04 -6.43 -27.78
N MET A 58 -9.96 -5.53 -27.41
CA MET A 58 -11.37 -5.59 -27.78
C MET A 58 -11.68 -4.67 -28.97
N PHE A 59 -12.79 -4.91 -29.64
CA PHE A 59 -13.30 -4.06 -30.73
C PHE A 59 -12.31 -3.78 -31.87
N GLY A 60 -11.38 -4.72 -32.14
CA GLY A 60 -10.36 -4.57 -33.18
C GLY A 60 -9.13 -3.76 -32.76
N ASN A 61 -9.07 -3.29 -31.54
CA ASN A 61 -7.86 -2.72 -30.96
C ASN A 61 -6.93 -3.85 -30.50
N THR A 62 -5.78 -3.97 -31.14
CA THR A 62 -4.75 -4.97 -30.83
C THR A 62 -3.64 -4.43 -29.95
N ASP A 63 -3.67 -3.13 -29.65
CA ASP A 63 -2.63 -2.47 -28.88
C ASP A 63 -2.93 -2.56 -27.38
N TYR A 64 -2.00 -3.13 -26.64
CA TYR A 64 -2.02 -3.17 -25.20
C TYR A 64 -1.09 -2.09 -24.64
N TYR A 65 -1.63 -1.16 -23.88
CA TYR A 65 -0.80 -0.16 -23.23
C TYR A 65 0.14 -0.81 -22.22
N ARG A 66 1.44 -0.64 -22.45
CA ARG A 66 2.51 -1.07 -21.54
C ARG A 66 3.33 0.15 -21.14
N GLY A 67 3.31 0.46 -19.87
CA GLY A 67 4.02 1.64 -19.37
C GLY A 67 3.61 2.02 -17.97
N LEU A 68 4.05 3.20 -17.59
CA LEU A 68 3.79 3.75 -16.27
C LEU A 68 2.35 4.26 -16.15
N CYS A 69 1.71 3.91 -15.04
CA CYS A 69 0.42 4.46 -14.61
C CYS A 69 0.50 4.88 -13.15
N ASN A 70 -0.28 5.88 -12.78
CA ASN A 70 -0.31 6.41 -11.43
C ASN A 70 -1.68 6.19 -10.80
N TYR A 71 -1.66 5.77 -9.55
CA TYR A 71 -2.79 5.74 -8.64
C TYR A 71 -2.52 6.68 -7.49
N THR A 72 -3.38 7.66 -7.28
CA THR A 72 -3.23 8.66 -6.23
C THR A 72 -4.47 8.70 -5.36
N ARG A 73 -4.29 8.77 -4.05
CA ARG A 73 -5.38 8.88 -3.09
C ARG A 73 -5.00 9.79 -1.92
N LYS A 74 -5.96 10.61 -1.48
CA LYS A 74 -5.84 11.31 -0.20
C LYS A 74 -6.13 10.33 0.94
N LEU A 75 -5.27 10.36 1.95
CA LEU A 75 -5.36 9.52 3.13
C LEU A 75 -5.27 10.38 4.38
N GLN A 76 -6.28 10.28 5.24
CA GLN A 76 -6.28 10.91 6.55
C GLN A 76 -6.61 9.86 7.61
N LEU A 77 -5.62 9.51 8.41
CA LEU A 77 -5.82 8.59 9.52
C LEU A 77 -6.27 9.35 10.77
N PRO A 78 -7.22 8.79 11.53
CA PRO A 78 -7.62 9.36 12.81
C PRO A 78 -6.44 9.55 13.77
N ILE A 79 -6.48 10.62 14.56
CA ILE A 79 -5.41 10.97 15.53
C ILE A 79 -5.15 9.87 16.56
N GLN A 80 -6.15 9.03 16.84
CA GLN A 80 -6.04 7.88 17.76
C GLN A 80 -4.98 6.85 17.34
N TYR A 81 -4.51 6.89 16.09
CA TYR A 81 -3.42 6.04 15.59
C TYR A 81 -2.04 6.66 15.81
N GLN A 82 -1.94 7.81 16.48
CA GLN A 82 -0.66 8.40 16.88
C GLN A 82 0.19 7.41 17.67
N GLY A 83 1.46 7.26 17.27
CA GLY A 83 2.39 6.31 17.87
C GLY A 83 2.17 4.83 17.53
N LYS A 84 1.24 4.53 16.59
CA LYS A 84 1.08 3.19 16.03
C LYS A 84 1.93 3.02 14.78
N ARG A 85 2.35 1.78 14.51
CA ARG A 85 2.96 1.46 13.21
C ARG A 85 1.89 1.38 12.13
N ILE A 86 2.18 1.96 10.99
CA ILE A 86 1.26 2.08 9.86
C ILE A 86 1.86 1.32 8.68
N PHE A 87 1.08 0.39 8.12
CA PHE A 87 1.49 -0.42 6.99
C PHE A 87 0.45 -0.34 5.88
N LEU A 88 0.91 -0.18 4.65
CA LEU A 88 0.13 -0.39 3.45
C LEU A 88 0.35 -1.81 2.95
N LYS A 89 -0.72 -2.60 2.86
CA LYS A 89 -0.69 -3.90 2.22
C LYS A 89 -1.30 -3.79 0.84
N VAL A 90 -0.56 -4.17 -0.18
CA VAL A 90 -1.00 -4.25 -1.58
C VAL A 90 -1.11 -5.71 -1.96
N GLY A 91 -2.25 -6.12 -2.49
CA GLY A 91 -2.54 -7.51 -2.84
C GLY A 91 -1.74 -7.99 -4.06
N ALA A 92 -1.64 -7.14 -5.05
CA ALA A 92 -0.82 -7.33 -6.26
C ALA A 92 -0.68 -5.99 -6.99
N ALA A 93 0.38 -5.82 -7.76
CA ALA A 93 0.56 -4.69 -8.66
C ALA A 93 1.42 -5.14 -9.86
N GLN A 94 0.88 -5.06 -11.06
CA GLN A 94 1.53 -5.60 -12.25
C GLN A 94 2.25 -4.50 -13.01
N THR A 95 3.60 -4.49 -13.11
CA THR A 95 4.60 -5.51 -12.71
C THR A 95 5.58 -4.95 -11.67
N VAL A 96 5.90 -3.67 -11.75
CA VAL A 96 6.73 -2.91 -10.82
C VAL A 96 5.86 -1.86 -10.15
N ALA A 97 5.89 -1.78 -8.85
CA ALA A 97 5.15 -0.78 -8.10
C ALA A 97 6.10 0.04 -7.22
N ASP A 98 6.08 1.36 -7.39
CA ASP A 98 6.75 2.32 -6.53
C ASP A 98 5.71 3.01 -5.64
N VAL A 99 5.94 3.00 -4.34
CA VAL A 99 5.06 3.63 -3.35
C VAL A 99 5.67 4.94 -2.88
N PHE A 100 4.85 6.00 -2.87
CA PHE A 100 5.22 7.33 -2.38
C PHE A 100 4.18 7.84 -1.38
N VAL A 101 4.61 8.64 -0.42
CA VAL A 101 3.75 9.44 0.46
C VAL A 101 4.23 10.88 0.40
N ASP A 102 3.33 11.81 0.06
CA ASP A 102 3.64 13.25 -0.07
C ASP A 102 4.91 13.49 -0.94
N HIS A 103 4.99 12.76 -2.07
CA HIS A 103 6.10 12.75 -3.03
C HIS A 103 7.42 12.15 -2.51
N HIS A 104 7.47 11.61 -1.30
CA HIS A 104 8.63 10.90 -0.77
C HIS A 104 8.55 9.42 -1.12
N PHE A 105 9.60 8.91 -1.74
CA PHE A 105 9.73 7.48 -2.05
C PHE A 105 9.77 6.66 -0.77
N VAL A 106 8.95 5.61 -0.71
CA VAL A 106 8.86 4.70 0.44
C VAL A 106 9.53 3.37 0.10
N THR A 107 9.07 2.71 -0.96
CA THR A 107 9.57 1.38 -1.36
C THR A 107 9.20 1.07 -2.80
N GLN A 108 9.92 0.11 -3.38
CA GLN A 108 9.61 -0.51 -4.66
C GLN A 108 9.34 -1.99 -4.48
N HIS A 109 8.34 -2.50 -5.17
CA HIS A 109 8.07 -3.92 -5.31
C HIS A 109 8.18 -4.35 -6.76
N LYS A 110 8.83 -5.50 -7.02
CA LYS A 110 8.94 -6.12 -8.33
C LYS A 110 8.28 -7.50 -8.31
N GLY A 111 7.35 -7.71 -9.23
CA GLY A 111 6.60 -8.96 -9.35
C GLY A 111 5.10 -8.73 -9.25
N GLY A 112 4.37 -9.13 -10.30
CA GLY A 112 2.97 -8.76 -10.49
C GLY A 112 1.96 -9.60 -9.70
N TYR A 113 2.36 -10.76 -9.20
CA TYR A 113 1.43 -11.77 -8.66
C TYR A 113 1.56 -12.00 -7.16
N THR A 114 2.39 -11.23 -6.49
CA THR A 114 2.64 -11.38 -5.05
C THR A 114 2.23 -10.13 -4.28
N ALA A 115 1.65 -10.35 -3.11
CA ALA A 115 1.36 -9.27 -2.19
C ALA A 115 2.66 -8.72 -1.57
N PHE A 116 2.64 -7.42 -1.28
CA PHE A 116 3.73 -6.77 -0.56
C PHE A 116 3.21 -5.81 0.50
N VAL A 117 4.11 -5.41 1.39
CA VAL A 117 3.81 -4.50 2.49
C VAL A 117 4.82 -3.36 2.48
N ALA A 118 4.32 -2.12 2.52
CA ALA A 118 5.11 -0.91 2.69
C ALA A 118 4.88 -0.34 4.09
N GLU A 119 5.92 -0.07 4.84
CA GLU A 119 5.79 0.63 6.12
C GLU A 119 5.72 2.14 5.88
N LEU A 120 4.64 2.76 6.35
CA LEU A 120 4.36 4.18 6.18
C LEU A 120 4.49 4.97 7.49
N THR A 121 4.98 4.37 8.55
CA THR A 121 5.01 4.96 9.91
C THR A 121 5.70 6.32 9.97
N ASP A 122 6.85 6.45 9.28
CA ASP A 122 7.63 7.68 9.30
C ASP A 122 7.12 8.75 8.31
N PHE A 123 6.23 8.38 7.41
CA PHE A 123 5.73 9.24 6.34
C PHE A 123 4.34 9.82 6.65
N ILE A 124 3.49 9.08 7.38
CA ILE A 124 2.12 9.50 7.68
C ILE A 124 2.02 9.99 9.13
N LYS A 125 1.43 11.17 9.30
CA LYS A 125 1.12 11.75 10.61
C LYS A 125 -0.39 11.67 10.85
N PRO A 126 -0.87 10.79 11.75
CA PRO A 126 -2.29 10.73 12.09
C PRO A 126 -2.85 12.10 12.47
N GLY A 127 -4.07 12.38 12.03
CA GLY A 127 -4.71 13.69 12.17
C GLY A 127 -4.43 14.65 11.03
N LYS A 128 -3.42 14.38 10.17
CA LYS A 128 -3.11 15.17 8.97
C LYS A 128 -3.44 14.39 7.72
N GLU A 129 -3.84 15.11 6.67
CA GLU A 129 -3.99 14.54 5.34
C GLU A 129 -2.62 14.33 4.70
N SER A 130 -2.44 13.20 4.06
CA SER A 130 -1.29 12.86 3.22
C SER A 130 -1.76 12.36 1.86
N THR A 131 -0.91 12.48 0.86
CA THR A 131 -1.16 11.95 -0.47
C THR A 131 -0.41 10.64 -0.63
N LEU A 132 -1.14 9.54 -0.75
CA LEU A 132 -0.59 8.24 -1.10
C LEU A 132 -0.58 8.10 -2.62
N GLU A 133 0.58 7.78 -3.21
CA GLU A 133 0.74 7.54 -4.63
C GLU A 133 1.39 6.18 -4.86
N ILE A 134 0.81 5.38 -5.76
CA ILE A 134 1.38 4.11 -6.20
C ILE A 134 1.56 4.21 -7.72
N ARG A 135 2.81 4.19 -8.16
CA ARG A 135 3.18 4.16 -9.57
C ARG A 135 3.38 2.73 -9.99
N VAL A 136 2.60 2.27 -10.96
CA VAL A 136 2.67 0.90 -11.45
C VAL A 136 3.10 0.91 -12.91
N ASN A 137 4.07 0.08 -13.25
CA ASN A 137 4.61 -0.03 -14.60
C ASN A 137 4.58 -1.49 -15.06
N ASN A 138 3.87 -1.76 -16.19
CA ASN A 138 3.81 -3.07 -16.82
C ASN A 138 4.67 -3.19 -18.08
N ALA A 139 5.56 -2.23 -18.33
CA ALA A 139 6.52 -2.34 -19.41
C ALA A 139 7.42 -3.57 -19.20
N PRO A 140 7.78 -4.31 -20.26
CA PRO A 140 8.72 -5.42 -20.15
C PRO A 140 10.04 -4.98 -19.55
N THR A 141 10.58 -5.77 -18.63
CA THR A 141 11.88 -5.54 -18.01
C THR A 141 12.66 -6.84 -17.96
N MET A 142 13.99 -6.75 -18.04
CA MET A 142 14.87 -7.92 -18.10
C MET A 142 15.05 -8.63 -16.77
N ASP A 143 14.63 -8.00 -15.68
CA ASP A 143 14.83 -8.50 -14.32
C ASP A 143 13.56 -9.08 -13.68
N ILE A 144 12.45 -9.16 -14.43
CA ILE A 144 11.19 -9.73 -13.95
C ILE A 144 10.65 -10.74 -14.97
N ALA A 145 10.48 -11.98 -14.54
CA ALA A 145 9.92 -13.03 -15.36
C ALA A 145 8.38 -12.96 -15.45
N PRO A 146 7.77 -13.37 -16.59
CA PRO A 146 8.41 -13.76 -17.82
C PRO A 146 8.87 -12.53 -18.63
N ILE A 147 10.04 -12.63 -19.25
CA ILE A 147 10.65 -11.55 -20.05
C ILE A 147 9.92 -11.37 -21.39
N CYS A 148 9.31 -12.43 -21.91
CA CYS A 148 8.59 -12.45 -23.17
C CYS A 148 7.35 -13.35 -23.06
N GLY A 149 6.44 -13.19 -24.02
CA GLY A 149 5.15 -13.89 -24.08
C GLY A 149 3.98 -12.99 -23.65
N ASP A 150 2.78 -13.54 -23.74
CA ASP A 150 1.54 -12.78 -23.53
C ASP A 150 1.01 -12.83 -22.10
N PHE A 151 1.80 -13.37 -21.16
CA PHE A 151 1.36 -13.60 -19.79
C PHE A 151 1.36 -12.36 -18.89
N ASN A 152 2.08 -11.29 -19.27
CA ASN A 152 2.25 -10.06 -18.49
C ASN A 152 1.71 -8.82 -19.21
N ILE A 153 0.65 -8.97 -19.99
CA ILE A 153 0.11 -7.86 -20.77
C ILE A 153 -0.64 -6.87 -19.89
N PHE A 154 -1.47 -7.40 -19.00
CA PHE A 154 -2.39 -6.57 -18.20
C PHE A 154 -1.68 -5.91 -17.04
N GLY A 155 -1.77 -4.59 -17.00
CA GLY A 155 -1.33 -3.82 -15.84
C GLY A 155 -2.48 -3.48 -14.91
N GLY A 156 -2.17 -3.24 -13.65
CA GLY A 156 -3.19 -2.91 -12.67
C GLY A 156 -2.70 -2.88 -11.23
N LEU A 157 -3.63 -2.51 -10.36
CA LEU A 157 -3.46 -2.46 -8.91
C LEU A 157 -4.69 -3.06 -8.22
#